data_ab10d961f30f21246f1336ddb53b9f01
#
_entry.id   ab10d961f30f21246f1336ddb53b9f01
#
_cell.length_a   1.000
_cell.length_b   1.000
_cell.length_c   1.000
_cell.angle_alpha   90.00
_cell.angle_beta   90.00
_cell.angle_gamma   90.00
#
_symmetry.space_group_name_H-M   'P 1'
#
loop_
_entity.id
_entity.type
_entity.pdbx_description
1 polymer ?
#
loop_
_entity_poly.entity_id
_entity_poly.type
_entity_poly.pdbx_seq_one_letter_code
_entity_poly.pdbx_strand_id
1 'polypeptide(L)'
;MGEAPVRNRGATHLTLPTATAAGPLPLPPQAGGEGDFSPIRRQILLATVWIGLASFAPTASATEEAMAEAIRDLTGETPLSAGKVKLELPPIVENGNTVPLTVSVESPMTKADHVESIHIFNQKNPQPYVAAFHLGPRAGRARVATRIRLADSQRVVAVARLSDGSFWSDNADVIVTLAACTEQ
;
A
#
# COMPACT_ATOMS: atom_id res chain seq x y z
N MET A 1 44.11 -24.75 31.63
CA MET A 1 43.71 -26.06 32.21
C MET A 1 42.27 -25.99 32.64
N GLY A 2 41.43 -26.84 32.04
CA GLY A 2 40.01 -26.95 32.42
C GLY A 2 39.07 -27.02 31.21
N GLU A 3 39.21 -28.09 30.42
CA GLU A 3 38.19 -28.45 29.42
C GLU A 3 36.96 -29.00 30.15
N ALA A 4 35.78 -28.50 29.80
CA ALA A 4 34.50 -29.06 30.23
C ALA A 4 33.90 -29.94 29.11
N PRO A 5 33.34 -31.13 29.42
CA PRO A 5 32.95 -32.09 28.40
C PRO A 5 31.60 -31.78 27.76
N VAL A 6 31.55 -32.00 26.46
CA VAL A 6 30.36 -31.99 25.60
C VAL A 6 29.45 -33.16 26.01
N ARG A 7 28.22 -32.85 26.41
CA ARG A 7 27.14 -33.84 26.68
C ARG A 7 26.39 -34.15 25.40
N ASN A 8 26.66 -35.32 24.86
CA ASN A 8 25.92 -35.98 23.79
C ASN A 8 24.53 -36.41 24.32
N ARG A 9 23.42 -35.85 23.81
CA ARG A 9 22.07 -36.32 24.09
C ARG A 9 21.58 -37.17 22.94
N GLY A 10 21.29 -38.41 23.28
CA GLY A 10 20.90 -39.50 22.43
C GLY A 10 19.71 -39.26 21.53
N ALA A 11 19.84 -39.89 20.39
CA ALA A 11 18.78 -40.05 19.41
C ALA A 11 17.68 -40.98 19.95
N THR A 12 16.47 -40.46 20.10
CA THR A 12 15.26 -41.25 20.33
C THR A 12 14.74 -41.76 19.00
N HIS A 13 14.85 -43.05 18.78
CA HIS A 13 14.21 -43.78 17.70
C HIS A 13 12.68 -43.71 17.87
N LEU A 14 11.96 -43.02 16.97
CA LEU A 14 10.52 -43.16 16.83
C LEU A 14 10.25 -44.38 15.92
N THR A 15 9.74 -45.44 16.53
CA THR A 15 9.17 -46.61 15.87
C THR A 15 7.77 -46.22 15.35
N LEU A 16 7.57 -46.26 14.03
CA LEU A 16 6.27 -46.14 13.39
C LEU A 16 5.46 -47.43 13.56
N PRO A 17 4.16 -47.37 13.92
CA PRO A 17 3.30 -48.53 13.95
C PRO A 17 2.96 -48.97 12.52
N THR A 18 3.09 -50.24 12.24
CA THR A 18 2.69 -50.97 11.03
C THR A 18 1.19 -50.81 10.80
N ALA A 19 0.81 -50.23 9.66
CA ALA A 19 -0.57 -50.14 9.22
C ALA A 19 -1.05 -51.53 8.79
N THR A 20 -2.04 -52.05 9.51
CA THR A 20 -2.79 -53.26 9.14
C THR A 20 -3.67 -52.96 7.96
N ALA A 21 -3.53 -53.73 6.88
CA ALA A 21 -4.34 -53.66 5.68
C ALA A 21 -5.81 -53.94 5.98
N ALA A 22 -6.67 -52.94 5.89
CA ALA A 22 -8.12 -53.11 5.89
C ALA A 22 -8.57 -53.56 4.50
N GLY A 23 -9.32 -54.64 4.46
CA GLY A 23 -9.89 -55.23 3.23
C GLY A 23 -10.93 -54.29 2.58
N PRO A 24 -11.32 -54.58 1.32
CA PRO A 24 -12.24 -53.73 0.56
C PRO A 24 -13.64 -53.67 1.19
N LEU A 25 -14.15 -52.46 1.39
CA LEU A 25 -15.52 -52.21 1.82
C LEU A 25 -16.53 -52.66 0.77
N PRO A 26 -17.67 -53.25 1.14
CA PRO A 26 -18.74 -53.60 0.21
C PRO A 26 -19.39 -52.34 -0.38
N LEU A 27 -19.63 -52.36 -1.71
CA LEU A 27 -20.32 -51.33 -2.44
C LEU A 27 -21.79 -51.22 -1.99
N PRO A 28 -22.32 -50.02 -1.82
CA PRO A 28 -23.76 -49.85 -1.55
C PRO A 28 -24.60 -50.20 -2.78
N PRO A 29 -25.84 -50.70 -2.61
CA PRO A 29 -26.71 -51.06 -3.71
C PRO A 29 -27.10 -49.85 -4.55
N GLN A 30 -26.99 -49.99 -5.88
CA GLN A 30 -27.47 -49.00 -6.83
C GLN A 30 -29.00 -49.00 -6.83
N ALA A 31 -29.61 -48.02 -6.19
CA ALA A 31 -31.02 -47.74 -6.36
C ALA A 31 -31.20 -46.93 -7.65
N GLY A 32 -31.77 -47.56 -8.69
CA GLY A 32 -32.34 -46.86 -9.83
C GLY A 32 -33.53 -46.04 -9.35
N GLY A 33 -33.48 -44.71 -9.54
CA GLY A 33 -34.54 -43.79 -9.21
C GLY A 33 -34.63 -42.72 -10.28
N GLU A 34 -35.77 -42.71 -10.94
CA GLU A 34 -36.24 -41.73 -11.92
C GLU A 34 -36.05 -40.29 -11.45
N GLY A 35 -35.79 -39.44 -12.43
CA GLY A 35 -35.42 -38.05 -12.21
C GLY A 35 -36.50 -37.22 -11.55
N ASP A 36 -36.25 -36.84 -10.31
CA ASP A 36 -36.94 -35.72 -9.69
C ASP A 36 -35.96 -34.54 -9.62
N PHE A 37 -36.23 -33.52 -10.41
CA PHE A 37 -35.49 -32.28 -10.38
C PHE A 37 -35.76 -31.53 -9.06
N SER A 38 -35.06 -31.91 -8.00
CA SER A 38 -35.24 -31.32 -6.71
C SER A 38 -34.94 -29.77 -6.76
N PRO A 39 -35.77 -28.97 -6.04
CA PRO A 39 -35.61 -27.51 -6.01
C PRO A 39 -34.23 -27.04 -5.53
N ILE A 40 -33.50 -27.92 -4.87
CA ILE A 40 -32.13 -27.66 -4.39
C ILE A 40 -31.13 -27.40 -5.54
N ARG A 41 -31.25 -28.13 -6.68
CA ARG A 41 -30.38 -27.89 -7.85
C ARG A 41 -30.61 -26.52 -8.48
N ARG A 42 -31.83 -26.01 -8.44
CA ARG A 42 -32.18 -24.69 -8.95
C ARG A 42 -31.63 -23.56 -8.08
N GLN A 43 -31.58 -23.77 -6.77
CA GLN A 43 -30.99 -22.83 -5.82
C GLN A 43 -29.45 -22.79 -5.91
N ILE A 44 -28.78 -23.91 -6.16
CA ILE A 44 -27.34 -23.99 -6.35
C ILE A 44 -26.91 -23.24 -7.61
N LEU A 45 -27.67 -23.35 -8.72
CA LEU A 45 -27.36 -22.63 -9.96
C LEU A 45 -27.55 -21.12 -9.82
N LEU A 46 -28.53 -20.68 -9.03
CA LEU A 46 -28.72 -19.24 -8.75
C LEU A 46 -27.65 -18.67 -7.80
N ALA A 47 -27.17 -19.47 -6.84
CA ALA A 47 -26.11 -19.06 -5.93
C ALA A 47 -24.74 -18.91 -6.66
N THR A 48 -24.43 -19.75 -7.64
CA THR A 48 -23.20 -19.65 -8.41
C THR A 48 -23.16 -18.42 -9.32
N VAL A 49 -24.32 -17.93 -9.82
CA VAL A 49 -24.40 -16.71 -10.62
C VAL A 49 -24.10 -15.46 -9.78
N TRP A 50 -24.52 -15.43 -8.50
CA TRP A 50 -24.25 -14.31 -7.59
C TRP A 50 -22.76 -14.23 -7.15
N ILE A 51 -22.07 -15.38 -7.02
CA ILE A 51 -20.64 -15.41 -6.68
C ILE A 51 -19.79 -14.94 -7.86
N GLY A 52 -20.20 -15.20 -9.10
CA GLY A 52 -19.49 -14.75 -10.31
C GLY A 52 -19.55 -13.23 -10.56
N LEU A 53 -20.58 -12.53 -10.04
CA LEU A 53 -20.74 -11.08 -10.25
C LEU A 53 -19.93 -10.24 -9.25
N ALA A 54 -19.46 -10.82 -8.14
CA ALA A 54 -18.71 -10.10 -7.11
C ALA A 54 -17.21 -9.94 -7.43
N SER A 55 -16.70 -10.55 -8.52
CA SER A 55 -15.26 -10.57 -8.84
C SER A 55 -14.79 -9.45 -9.75
N PHE A 56 -15.66 -8.54 -10.18
CA PHE A 56 -15.28 -7.30 -10.88
C PHE A 56 -15.19 -6.14 -9.88
N ALA A 57 -14.27 -6.24 -8.92
CA ALA A 57 -13.82 -5.03 -8.22
C ALA A 57 -12.99 -4.22 -9.23
N PRO A 58 -13.37 -2.98 -9.57
CA PRO A 58 -12.51 -2.13 -10.37
C PRO A 58 -11.20 -1.98 -9.61
N THR A 59 -10.08 -2.22 -10.29
CA THR A 59 -8.77 -1.88 -9.75
C THR A 59 -8.78 -0.38 -9.46
N ALA A 60 -8.71 0.00 -8.20
CA ALA A 60 -8.64 1.40 -7.80
C ALA A 60 -7.36 1.99 -8.39
N SER A 61 -7.48 2.69 -9.51
CA SER A 61 -6.44 3.54 -10.04
C SER A 61 -6.58 4.89 -9.35
N ALA A 62 -5.50 5.41 -8.80
CA ALA A 62 -5.51 6.77 -8.30
C ALA A 62 -5.82 7.72 -9.48
N THR A 63 -6.78 8.59 -9.26
CA THR A 63 -7.19 9.64 -10.19
C THR A 63 -6.90 10.99 -9.55
N GLU A 64 -7.07 12.06 -10.30
CA GLU A 64 -6.96 13.42 -9.75
C GLU A 64 -7.94 13.64 -8.60
N GLU A 65 -9.14 13.06 -8.71
CA GLU A 65 -10.18 13.11 -7.68
C GLU A 65 -9.75 12.38 -6.40
N ALA A 66 -9.17 11.17 -6.54
CA ALA A 66 -8.67 10.40 -5.40
C ALA A 66 -7.52 11.10 -4.67
N MET A 67 -6.63 11.76 -5.40
CA MET A 67 -5.58 12.60 -4.82
C MET A 67 -6.17 13.82 -4.10
N ALA A 68 -7.15 14.50 -4.70
CA ALA A 68 -7.82 15.63 -4.09
C ALA A 68 -8.61 15.23 -2.83
N GLU A 69 -9.21 14.04 -2.82
CA GLU A 69 -9.87 13.47 -1.65
C GLU A 69 -8.87 13.19 -0.52
N ALA A 70 -7.76 12.52 -0.82
CA ALA A 70 -6.70 12.24 0.15
C ALA A 70 -6.08 13.52 0.76
N ILE A 71 -5.97 14.59 -0.03
CA ILE A 71 -5.53 15.90 0.47
C ILE A 71 -6.60 16.51 1.38
N ARG A 72 -7.89 16.44 1.02
CA ARG A 72 -9.00 16.94 1.87
C ARG A 72 -9.09 16.18 3.18
N ASP A 73 -8.89 14.88 3.17
CA ASP A 73 -8.86 14.06 4.39
C ASP A 73 -7.75 14.50 5.35
N LEU A 74 -6.62 14.94 4.81
CA LEU A 74 -5.51 15.48 5.61
C LEU A 74 -5.80 16.88 6.15
N THR A 75 -6.34 17.77 5.32
CA THR A 75 -6.48 19.21 5.63
C THR A 75 -7.80 19.54 6.29
N GLY A 76 -8.81 18.65 6.17
CA GLY A 76 -10.19 18.94 6.50
C GLY A 76 -10.74 20.07 5.62
N GLU A 77 -11.31 21.08 6.26
CA GLU A 77 -11.82 22.30 5.59
C GLU A 77 -10.79 23.42 5.50
N THR A 78 -9.56 23.20 6.00
CA THR A 78 -8.53 24.22 5.99
C THR A 78 -7.99 24.44 4.58
N PRO A 79 -7.99 25.67 4.06
CA PRO A 79 -7.51 25.96 2.73
C PRO A 79 -5.99 25.75 2.62
N LEU A 80 -5.56 25.27 1.44
CA LEU A 80 -4.15 25.17 1.08
C LEU A 80 -3.63 26.54 0.62
N SER A 81 -2.54 27.01 1.23
CA SER A 81 -1.84 28.23 0.83
C SER A 81 -0.60 27.86 0.01
N ALA A 82 -0.20 28.76 -0.88
CA ALA A 82 1.04 28.64 -1.66
C ALA A 82 2.14 29.55 -1.11
N GLY A 83 3.41 29.21 -1.40
CA GLY A 83 4.54 30.10 -1.19
C GLY A 83 5.58 29.66 -0.16
N LYS A 84 5.22 28.94 0.90
CA LYS A 84 6.21 28.47 1.90
C LYS A 84 6.85 27.11 1.54
N VAL A 85 6.15 26.29 0.76
CA VAL A 85 6.64 24.98 0.31
C VAL A 85 7.32 25.12 -1.03
N LYS A 86 8.46 24.47 -1.20
CA LYS A 86 9.16 24.32 -2.47
C LYS A 86 9.38 22.85 -2.73
N LEU A 87 8.78 22.35 -3.80
CA LEU A 87 8.91 20.99 -4.30
C LEU A 87 9.86 20.97 -5.49
N GLU A 88 10.94 20.23 -5.35
CA GLU A 88 11.96 20.09 -6.39
C GLU A 88 11.96 18.65 -6.92
N LEU A 89 11.59 18.50 -8.20
CA LEU A 89 11.69 17.27 -8.99
C LEU A 89 12.26 17.59 -10.37
N PRO A 90 12.97 16.64 -11.01
CA PRO A 90 13.30 16.74 -12.43
C PRO A 90 12.01 16.77 -13.26
N PRO A 91 11.85 17.72 -14.20
CA PRO A 91 10.65 17.80 -15.04
C PRO A 91 10.52 16.60 -16.01
N ILE A 92 11.65 15.95 -16.33
CA ILE A 92 11.70 14.75 -17.17
C ILE A 92 12.55 13.71 -16.45
N VAL A 93 12.04 12.49 -16.36
CA VAL A 93 12.69 11.36 -15.71
C VAL A 93 12.69 10.16 -16.64
N GLU A 94 13.87 9.60 -16.89
CA GLU A 94 14.02 8.42 -17.76
C GLU A 94 13.50 7.14 -17.10
N ASN A 95 13.57 7.04 -15.77
CA ASN A 95 13.18 5.85 -15.02
C ASN A 95 12.29 6.20 -13.82
N GLY A 96 11.01 5.85 -13.91
CA GLY A 96 10.01 6.08 -12.88
C GLY A 96 10.24 5.29 -11.57
N ASN A 97 11.09 4.25 -11.56
CA ASN A 97 11.33 3.46 -10.35
C ASN A 97 12.09 4.22 -9.26
N THR A 98 12.87 5.25 -9.63
CA THR A 98 13.73 5.97 -8.69
C THR A 98 13.80 7.45 -9.05
N VAL A 99 12.77 8.20 -8.69
CA VAL A 99 12.66 9.62 -8.97
C VAL A 99 13.13 10.41 -7.75
N PRO A 100 14.21 11.20 -7.85
CA PRO A 100 14.65 12.04 -6.74
C PRO A 100 13.65 13.18 -6.50
N LEU A 101 13.36 13.43 -5.23
CA LEU A 101 12.44 14.46 -4.80
C LEU A 101 13.01 15.17 -3.58
N THR A 102 12.94 16.50 -3.58
CA THR A 102 13.27 17.29 -2.40
C THR A 102 12.10 18.22 -2.10
N VAL A 103 11.66 18.25 -0.85
CA VAL A 103 10.71 19.23 -0.32
C VAL A 103 11.42 20.10 0.70
N SER A 104 11.32 21.40 0.55
CA SER A 104 11.81 22.39 1.50
C SER A 104 10.66 23.29 1.91
N VAL A 105 10.57 23.61 3.19
CA VAL A 105 9.52 24.48 3.74
C VAL A 105 10.17 25.64 4.49
N GLU A 106 9.75 26.84 4.19
CA GLU A 106 10.20 28.04 4.88
C GLU A 106 9.59 28.10 6.28
N SER A 107 10.42 27.89 7.29
CA SER A 107 10.04 27.97 8.69
C SER A 107 11.29 28.21 9.55
N PRO A 108 11.20 29.00 10.61
CA PRO A 108 12.31 29.22 11.54
C PRO A 108 12.62 28.00 12.41
N MET A 109 11.78 26.97 12.38
CA MET A 109 11.92 25.71 13.14
C MET A 109 12.17 25.97 14.64
N THR A 110 11.38 26.86 15.23
CA THR A 110 11.39 27.15 16.67
C THR A 110 10.29 26.34 17.39
N LYS A 111 10.28 26.37 18.71
CA LYS A 111 9.21 25.73 19.48
C LYS A 111 7.83 26.34 19.19
N ALA A 112 7.76 27.63 18.89
CA ALA A 112 6.52 28.36 18.63
C ALA A 112 6.07 28.30 17.18
N ASP A 113 7.04 28.21 16.22
CA ASP A 113 6.77 28.17 14.78
C ASP A 113 7.69 27.14 14.11
N HIS A 114 7.11 26.02 13.72
CA HIS A 114 7.80 24.93 13.05
C HIS A 114 6.87 24.13 12.12
N VAL A 115 7.47 23.36 11.26
CA VAL A 115 6.76 22.38 10.43
C VAL A 115 6.55 21.11 11.23
N GLU A 116 5.29 20.70 11.38
CA GLU A 116 4.92 19.45 12.06
C GLU A 116 5.04 18.25 11.16
N SER A 117 4.60 18.38 9.89
CA SER A 117 4.64 17.29 8.92
C SER A 117 4.71 17.78 7.49
N ILE A 118 5.29 16.92 6.63
CA ILE A 118 5.31 17.07 5.18
C ILE A 118 4.71 15.81 4.60
N HIS A 119 3.71 15.94 3.74
CA HIS A 119 3.01 14.86 3.08
C HIS A 119 3.22 14.96 1.57
N ILE A 120 3.41 13.82 0.92
CA ILE A 120 3.62 13.73 -0.53
C ILE A 120 2.47 12.93 -1.13
N PHE A 121 1.89 13.48 -2.21
CA PHE A 121 0.81 12.89 -2.97
C PHE A 121 1.19 12.79 -4.44
N ASN A 122 0.59 11.86 -5.13
CA ASN A 122 0.71 11.71 -6.58
C ASN A 122 -0.64 11.35 -7.23
N GLN A 123 -0.74 11.57 -8.53
CA GLN A 123 -2.01 11.52 -9.25
C GLN A 123 -2.34 10.14 -9.84
N LYS A 124 -1.33 9.36 -10.25
CA LYS A 124 -1.56 8.15 -11.08
C LYS A 124 -1.04 6.84 -10.47
N ASN A 125 -0.36 6.86 -9.35
CA ASN A 125 0.00 5.62 -8.68
C ASN A 125 -1.25 4.95 -8.09
N PRO A 126 -1.23 3.64 -7.83
CA PRO A 126 -2.38 2.94 -7.22
C PRO A 126 -2.85 3.55 -5.91
N GLN A 127 -1.93 4.14 -5.14
CA GLN A 127 -2.25 4.90 -3.94
C GLN A 127 -1.79 6.35 -4.11
N PRO A 128 -2.70 7.33 -3.95
CA PRO A 128 -2.36 8.74 -4.11
C PRO A 128 -1.47 9.28 -2.99
N TYR A 129 -1.54 8.71 -1.79
CA TYR A 129 -0.72 9.08 -0.64
C TYR A 129 0.60 8.31 -0.65
N VAL A 130 1.71 9.02 -0.86
CA VAL A 130 3.04 8.40 -1.05
C VAL A 130 3.80 8.25 0.26
N ALA A 131 3.90 9.34 1.04
CA ALA A 131 4.69 9.36 2.26
C ALA A 131 4.32 10.52 3.18
N ALA A 132 4.57 10.34 4.50
CA ALA A 132 4.54 11.38 5.50
C ALA A 132 5.88 11.46 6.23
N PHE A 133 6.32 12.67 6.50
CA PHE A 133 7.50 12.96 7.30
C PHE A 133 7.09 13.85 8.45
N HIS A 134 7.22 13.36 9.67
CA HIS A 134 6.95 14.14 10.87
C HIS A 134 8.22 14.81 11.35
N LEU A 135 8.14 16.11 11.54
CA LEU A 135 9.24 16.95 11.94
C LEU A 135 8.94 17.58 13.32
N GLY A 136 9.94 18.13 13.92
CA GLY A 136 9.78 18.87 15.16
C GLY A 136 10.79 20.02 15.21
N PRO A 137 10.66 20.93 16.18
CA PRO A 137 11.49 22.14 16.26
C PRO A 137 13.00 21.86 16.37
N ARG A 138 13.37 20.61 16.74
CA ARG A 138 14.78 20.17 16.82
C ARG A 138 15.35 19.67 15.49
N ALA A 139 14.57 19.60 14.43
CA ALA A 139 15.06 19.16 13.11
C ALA A 139 16.00 20.19 12.45
N GLY A 140 16.02 21.43 12.96
CA GLY A 140 16.89 22.49 12.47
C GLY A 140 16.47 23.08 11.12
N ARG A 141 16.02 22.27 10.19
CA ARG A 141 15.49 22.68 8.87
C ARG A 141 14.32 21.79 8.47
N ALA A 142 13.29 22.39 7.91
CA ALA A 142 12.19 21.65 7.32
C ALA A 142 12.53 21.26 5.86
N ARG A 143 13.42 20.30 5.69
CA ARG A 143 13.82 19.77 4.39
C ARG A 143 13.88 18.27 4.41
N VAL A 144 13.23 17.65 3.41
CA VAL A 144 13.21 16.22 3.17
C VAL A 144 13.71 15.96 1.77
N ALA A 145 14.68 15.07 1.64
CA ALA A 145 15.15 14.56 0.36
C ALA A 145 14.97 13.04 0.34
N THR A 146 14.27 12.54 -0.68
CA THR A 146 13.93 11.12 -0.82
C THR A 146 13.84 10.71 -2.28
N ARG A 147 13.48 9.46 -2.52
CA ARG A 147 13.17 8.94 -3.84
C ARG A 147 11.78 8.32 -3.79
N ILE A 148 11.01 8.56 -4.85
CA ILE A 148 9.67 8.01 -5.01
C ILE A 148 9.58 7.19 -6.30
N ARG A 149 8.53 6.37 -6.41
CA ARG A 149 8.18 5.66 -7.65
C ARG A 149 7.02 6.38 -8.32
N LEU A 150 7.11 6.54 -9.64
CA LEU A 150 6.06 7.11 -10.46
C LEU A 150 5.65 6.11 -11.54
N ALA A 151 4.39 5.69 -11.50
CA ALA A 151 3.82 4.72 -12.44
C ALA A 151 3.69 5.25 -13.87
N ASP A 152 3.58 6.59 -14.02
CA ASP A 152 3.42 7.27 -15.31
C ASP A 152 3.77 8.75 -15.13
N SER A 153 3.76 9.51 -16.24
CA SER A 153 3.82 10.97 -16.21
C SER A 153 2.62 11.53 -15.46
N GLN A 154 2.87 12.33 -14.44
CA GLN A 154 1.85 12.75 -13.48
C GLN A 154 2.25 13.99 -12.69
N ARG A 155 1.26 14.55 -11.99
CA ARG A 155 1.46 15.58 -10.99
C ARG A 155 1.82 14.98 -9.64
N VAL A 156 2.79 15.61 -8.98
CA VAL A 156 3.17 15.35 -7.59
C VAL A 156 2.88 16.59 -6.78
N VAL A 157 2.29 16.43 -5.59
CA VAL A 157 1.93 17.51 -4.68
C VAL A 157 2.61 17.27 -3.34
N ALA A 158 3.25 18.28 -2.80
CA ALA A 158 3.74 18.30 -1.42
C ALA A 158 2.87 19.21 -0.57
N VAL A 159 2.42 18.73 0.57
CA VAL A 159 1.62 19.49 1.55
C VAL A 159 2.36 19.51 2.87
N ALA A 160 2.58 20.69 3.42
CA ALA A 160 3.19 20.88 4.74
C ALA A 160 2.15 21.40 5.73
N ARG A 161 2.12 20.80 6.92
CA ARG A 161 1.38 21.30 8.07
C ARG A 161 2.33 22.02 9.03
N LEU A 162 1.97 23.25 9.41
CA LEU A 162 2.71 24.04 10.37
C LEU A 162 2.08 23.92 11.77
N SER A 163 2.84 24.30 12.78
CA SER A 163 2.43 24.27 14.20
C SER A 163 1.28 25.23 14.54
N ASP A 164 0.98 26.20 13.68
CA ASP A 164 -0.18 27.09 13.77
C ASP A 164 -1.47 26.47 13.19
N GLY A 165 -1.38 25.23 12.69
CA GLY A 165 -2.49 24.51 12.03
C GLY A 165 -2.69 24.89 10.59
N SER A 166 -1.92 25.79 10.01
CA SER A 166 -2.00 26.14 8.59
C SER A 166 -1.40 25.07 7.68
N PHE A 167 -1.94 24.96 6.45
CA PHE A 167 -1.45 24.06 5.42
C PHE A 167 -0.91 24.85 4.23
N TRP A 168 0.25 24.43 3.75
CA TRP A 168 0.94 25.03 2.61
C TRP A 168 1.28 23.96 1.60
N SER A 169 1.19 24.27 0.31
CA SER A 169 1.45 23.29 -0.73
C SER A 169 2.24 23.87 -1.89
N ASP A 170 2.90 22.94 -2.61
CA ASP A 170 3.51 23.15 -3.91
C ASP A 170 3.30 21.90 -4.75
N ASN A 171 3.34 22.04 -6.08
CA ASN A 171 3.14 20.94 -7.01
C ASN A 171 4.12 21.01 -8.18
N ALA A 172 4.41 19.85 -8.78
CA ALA A 172 5.22 19.75 -9.97
C ALA A 172 4.69 18.66 -10.90
N ASP A 173 4.67 18.93 -12.20
CA ASP A 173 4.36 17.95 -13.23
C ASP A 173 5.65 17.29 -13.69
N VAL A 174 5.65 15.95 -13.79
CA VAL A 174 6.82 15.14 -14.16
C VAL A 174 6.46 14.28 -15.36
N ILE A 175 7.31 14.31 -16.38
CA ILE A 175 7.24 13.42 -17.54
C ILE A 175 8.14 12.21 -17.26
N VAL A 176 7.57 11.01 -17.31
CA VAL A 176 8.27 9.75 -17.13
C VAL A 176 8.32 9.02 -18.45
N THR A 177 9.52 8.73 -18.98
CA THR A 177 9.68 8.05 -20.26
C THR A 177 9.64 6.53 -20.14
N LEU A 178 10.11 5.97 -19.01
CA LEU A 178 9.97 4.56 -18.66
C LEU A 178 9.26 4.46 -17.30
N ALA A 179 8.02 4.03 -17.34
CA ALA A 179 7.17 3.88 -16.16
C ALA A 179 7.78 2.92 -15.14
N ALA A 180 7.50 3.17 -13.85
CA ALA A 180 7.84 2.19 -12.81
C ALA A 180 6.96 0.96 -13.00
N CYS A 181 7.55 -0.25 -12.79
CA CYS A 181 6.77 -1.47 -12.67
C CYS A 181 5.86 -1.35 -11.43
N THR A 182 4.56 -1.27 -11.65
CA THR A 182 3.57 -1.39 -10.57
C THR A 182 3.31 -2.87 -10.40
N GLU A 183 3.75 -3.45 -9.29
CA GLU A 183 3.31 -4.79 -8.88
C GLU A 183 1.81 -4.70 -8.56
N GLN A 184 1.01 -5.50 -9.27
CA GLN A 184 -0.43 -5.67 -9.03
C GLN A 184 -0.66 -6.77 -8.00
#